data_98ede9f328b93485ee5f9ccdd442f6a1
#
_entry.id   98ede9f328b93485ee5f9ccdd442f6a1
#
_cell.length_a   1.000
_cell.length_b   1.000
_cell.length_c   1.000
_cell.angle_alpha   90.00
_cell.angle_beta   90.00
_cell.angle_gamma   90.00
#
_symmetry.space_group_name_H-M   'P 1'
#
loop_
_entity.id
_entity.type
_entity.pdbx_description
1 polymer ?
#
loop_
_entity_poly.entity_id
_entity_poly.type
_entity_poly.pdbx_seq_one_letter_code
_entity_poly.pdbx_strand_id
1 'polypeptide(L)'
;MKQLVQSVRGGNLRLVEVPLPQIGPTEVLVATSCSLVSAGTERAVRRLAAASLMEKARARPDLVRQVVRKARTDGLRPTIDAVRTRLDEEMPLGYSAAGTVLEVGEAVSGVRPGDRVATGGAGHAEVQVVAGLLAAPVPETVSDADAAFATVGSIALHGLRLADIGPGARVVVIGLGLVGQLTARLARASGCQVAGIDVDPWAVRQAADASTDLALVEAGPDTTQAIQEWSRGMGADAVVITAATASSDPIQRAPDLARDRATIVVVGDVGLE
;
A
#
# COMPACT_ATOMS: atom_id res chain seq x y z
N MET A 1 -9.05 4.59 24.53
CA MET A 1 -9.11 3.62 23.43
C MET A 1 -7.75 2.98 23.21
N LYS A 2 -7.73 1.76 22.68
CA LYS A 2 -6.49 1.06 22.34
C LYS A 2 -6.05 1.41 20.94
N GLN A 3 -4.73 1.58 20.77
CA GLN A 3 -4.11 1.88 19.47
C GLN A 3 -2.79 1.12 19.35
N LEU A 4 -2.52 0.56 18.16
CA LEU A 4 -1.24 -0.04 17.84
C LEU A 4 -0.29 1.05 17.33
N VAL A 5 0.84 1.19 18.00
CA VAL A 5 1.88 2.15 17.65
C VAL A 5 3.22 1.48 17.49
N GLN A 6 4.10 2.14 16.77
CA GLN A 6 5.47 1.73 16.57
C GLN A 6 6.42 2.83 17.03
N SER A 7 7.43 2.47 17.82
CA SER A 7 8.51 3.39 18.15
C SER A 7 9.35 3.71 16.92
N VAL A 8 9.56 4.99 16.63
CA VAL A 8 10.47 5.45 15.58
C VAL A 8 11.92 5.06 15.86
N ARG A 9 12.28 4.86 17.15
CA ARG A 9 13.58 4.39 17.59
C ARG A 9 13.54 2.90 17.91
N GLY A 10 13.90 2.06 16.94
CA GLY A 10 14.02 0.61 17.12
C GLY A 10 12.86 -0.24 16.61
N GLY A 11 11.75 0.37 16.16
CA GLY A 11 10.69 -0.36 15.47
C GLY A 11 9.83 -1.29 16.32
N ASN A 12 9.87 -1.15 17.66
CA ASN A 12 9.07 -1.97 18.56
C ASN A 12 7.60 -1.62 18.47
N LEU A 13 6.77 -2.65 18.36
CA LEU A 13 5.32 -2.53 18.37
C LEU A 13 4.79 -2.50 19.80
N ARG A 14 3.85 -1.61 20.07
CA ARG A 14 3.18 -1.50 21.37
C ARG A 14 1.69 -1.24 21.19
N LEU A 15 0.89 -1.89 22.01
CA LEU A 15 -0.51 -1.53 22.18
C LEU A 15 -0.59 -0.54 23.34
N VAL A 16 -1.06 0.67 23.04
CA VAL A 16 -1.14 1.76 24.01
C VAL A 16 -2.60 2.15 24.26
N GLU A 17 -2.88 2.68 25.43
CA GLU A 17 -4.14 3.32 25.74
C GLU A 17 -3.99 4.83 25.58
N VAL A 18 -4.84 5.42 24.74
CA VAL A 18 -4.84 6.86 24.44
C VAL A 18 -6.25 7.44 24.64
N PRO A 19 -6.40 8.74 24.88
CA PRO A 19 -7.70 9.40 24.89
C PRO A 19 -8.44 9.20 23.57
N LEU A 20 -9.78 9.34 23.59
CA LEU A 20 -10.55 9.42 22.37
C LEU A 20 -10.15 10.68 21.58
N PRO A 21 -9.89 10.59 20.27
CA PRO A 21 -9.58 11.76 19.47
C PRO A 21 -10.84 12.62 19.27
N GLN A 22 -10.61 13.90 19.05
CA GLN A 22 -11.66 14.84 18.66
C GLN A 22 -11.56 15.12 17.16
N ILE A 23 -12.72 15.34 16.52
CA ILE A 23 -12.77 15.64 15.08
C ILE A 23 -12.76 17.15 14.83
N GLY A 24 -12.16 17.53 13.71
CA GLY A 24 -12.30 18.83 13.11
C GLY A 24 -13.51 18.91 12.16
N PRO A 25 -13.77 20.11 11.60
CA PRO A 25 -14.95 20.34 10.75
C PRO A 25 -15.02 19.45 9.50
N THR A 26 -13.88 18.98 8.98
CA THR A 26 -13.76 18.18 7.73
C THR A 26 -13.49 16.70 7.97
N GLU A 27 -13.64 16.23 9.21
CA GLU A 27 -13.25 14.90 9.65
C GLU A 27 -14.44 14.06 10.12
N VAL A 28 -14.24 12.78 10.20
CA VAL A 28 -15.24 11.79 10.65
C VAL A 28 -14.61 10.93 11.74
N LEU A 29 -15.34 10.72 12.84
CA LEU A 29 -14.98 9.77 13.91
C LEU A 29 -15.60 8.40 13.58
N VAL A 30 -14.80 7.37 13.57
CA VAL A 30 -15.23 6.01 13.17
C VAL A 30 -14.84 5.00 14.25
N ALA A 31 -15.80 4.21 14.72
CA ALA A 31 -15.53 2.99 15.50
C ALA A 31 -15.06 1.90 14.53
N THR A 32 -13.84 1.42 14.71
CA THR A 32 -13.24 0.42 13.81
C THR A 32 -13.82 -0.95 14.04
N SER A 33 -14.36 -1.57 13.01
CA SER A 33 -14.74 -2.99 13.00
C SER A 33 -13.58 -3.87 12.55
N CYS A 34 -12.92 -3.48 11.48
CA CYS A 34 -11.80 -4.21 10.89
C CYS A 34 -10.73 -3.24 10.36
N SER A 35 -9.47 -3.60 10.51
CA SER A 35 -8.35 -2.89 9.86
C SER A 35 -7.45 -3.88 9.11
N LEU A 36 -6.98 -3.49 7.94
CA LEU A 36 -6.15 -4.31 7.08
C LEU A 36 -4.67 -4.13 7.40
N VAL A 37 -3.98 -5.23 7.68
CA VAL A 37 -2.52 -5.25 7.82
C VAL A 37 -1.88 -5.36 6.44
N SER A 38 -1.19 -4.29 6.02
CA SER A 38 -0.38 -4.28 4.79
C SER A 38 1.05 -4.71 5.09
N ALA A 39 1.27 -6.03 5.05
CA ALA A 39 2.55 -6.63 5.47
C ALA A 39 3.78 -6.04 4.74
N GLY A 40 3.66 -5.65 3.47
CA GLY A 40 4.74 -5.01 2.70
C GLY A 40 5.08 -3.64 3.26
N THR A 41 4.09 -2.75 3.33
CA THR A 41 4.25 -1.36 3.79
C THR A 41 4.69 -1.31 5.26
N GLU A 42 4.03 -2.08 6.14
CA GLU A 42 4.35 -2.07 7.56
C GLU A 42 5.73 -2.67 7.85
N ARG A 43 6.14 -3.70 7.09
CA ARG A 43 7.50 -4.23 7.15
C ARG A 43 8.54 -3.20 6.71
N ALA A 44 8.27 -2.42 5.65
CA ALA A 44 9.15 -1.34 5.18
C ALA A 44 9.28 -0.24 6.22
N VAL A 45 8.17 0.23 6.81
CA VAL A 45 8.15 1.21 7.91
C VAL A 45 8.94 0.69 9.12
N ARG A 46 8.73 -0.58 9.49
CA ARG A 46 9.45 -1.22 10.59
C ARG A 46 10.95 -1.33 10.33
N ARG A 47 11.38 -1.71 9.12
CA ARG A 47 12.80 -1.75 8.73
C ARG A 47 13.44 -0.38 8.88
N LEU A 48 12.77 0.66 8.37
CA LEU A 48 13.27 2.03 8.49
C LEU A 48 13.36 2.48 9.95
N ALA A 49 12.38 2.14 10.79
CA ALA A 49 12.39 2.45 12.22
C ALA A 49 13.52 1.72 12.96
N ALA A 50 13.80 0.46 12.62
CA ALA A 50 14.88 -0.34 13.19
C ALA A 50 16.27 0.02 12.65
N ALA A 51 16.37 0.71 11.52
CA ALA A 51 17.63 1.11 10.89
C ALA A 51 18.46 2.04 11.77
N SER A 52 19.78 1.97 11.65
CA SER A 52 20.70 2.90 12.31
C SER A 52 20.48 4.35 11.86
N LEU A 53 20.92 5.32 12.66
CA LEU A 53 20.83 6.75 12.31
C LEU A 53 21.53 7.05 10.97
N MET A 54 22.61 6.35 10.66
CA MET A 54 23.34 6.50 9.40
C MET A 54 22.55 5.97 8.20
N GLU A 55 21.90 4.82 8.34
CA GLU A 55 21.02 4.25 7.33
C GLU A 55 19.76 5.13 7.12
N LYS A 56 19.15 5.63 8.22
CA LYS A 56 18.05 6.60 8.15
C LYS A 56 18.46 7.87 7.41
N ALA A 57 19.66 8.39 7.67
CA ALA A 57 20.18 9.56 7.00
C ALA A 57 20.40 9.33 5.50
N ARG A 58 20.87 8.14 5.11
CA ARG A 58 21.00 7.75 3.69
C ARG A 58 19.66 7.58 3.00
N ALA A 59 18.71 6.94 3.67
CA ALA A 59 17.35 6.72 3.15
C ALA A 59 16.54 8.03 3.03
N ARG A 60 16.81 9.05 3.88
CA ARG A 60 16.05 10.31 3.92
C ARG A 60 16.97 11.53 3.88
N PRO A 61 17.65 11.79 2.77
CA PRO A 61 18.54 12.95 2.62
C PRO A 61 17.79 14.29 2.75
N ASP A 62 16.49 14.31 2.48
CA ASP A 62 15.61 15.44 2.69
C ASP A 62 15.54 15.86 4.17
N LEU A 63 15.39 14.89 5.08
CA LEU A 63 15.39 15.15 6.52
C LEU A 63 16.77 15.61 7.02
N VAL A 64 17.84 15.04 6.49
CA VAL A 64 19.20 15.50 6.83
C VAL A 64 19.38 16.97 6.47
N ARG A 65 18.93 17.39 5.28
CA ARG A 65 18.98 18.81 4.88
C ARG A 65 18.16 19.71 5.80
N GLN A 66 16.99 19.24 6.26
CA GLN A 66 16.17 19.98 7.24
C GLN A 66 16.90 20.12 8.58
N VAL A 67 17.51 19.05 9.10
CA VAL A 67 18.28 19.06 10.33
C VAL A 67 19.47 20.03 10.22
N VAL A 68 20.23 19.99 9.12
CA VAL A 68 21.35 20.90 8.88
C VAL A 68 20.87 22.35 8.80
N ARG A 69 19.74 22.61 8.12
CA ARG A 69 19.14 23.95 8.07
C ARG A 69 18.76 24.44 9.47
N LYS A 70 18.02 23.60 10.22
CA LYS A 70 17.61 23.92 11.59
C LYS A 70 18.82 24.18 12.51
N ALA A 71 19.89 23.40 12.40
CA ALA A 71 21.11 23.59 13.17
C ALA A 71 21.80 24.94 12.87
N ARG A 72 21.71 25.42 11.62
CA ARG A 72 22.26 26.74 11.24
C ARG A 72 21.39 27.92 11.74
N THR A 73 20.07 27.72 11.81
CA THR A 73 19.11 28.79 12.20
C THR A 73 18.94 28.85 13.72
N ASP A 74 18.69 27.72 14.36
CA ASP A 74 18.28 27.62 15.76
C ASP A 74 19.41 27.20 16.70
N GLY A 75 20.56 26.78 16.14
CA GLY A 75 21.71 26.27 16.87
C GLY A 75 21.68 24.75 17.08
N LEU A 76 22.83 24.19 17.54
CA LEU A 76 23.01 22.73 17.63
C LEU A 76 22.16 22.08 18.74
N ARG A 77 22.11 22.68 19.94
CA ARG A 77 21.37 22.10 21.09
C ARG A 77 19.87 21.96 20.81
N PRO A 78 19.14 23.01 20.41
CA PRO A 78 17.70 22.88 20.06
C PRO A 78 17.45 21.88 18.93
N THR A 79 18.37 21.76 17.99
CA THR A 79 18.28 20.79 16.89
C THR A 79 18.43 19.37 17.37
N ILE A 80 19.42 19.08 18.25
CA ILE A 80 19.61 17.75 18.82
C ILE A 80 18.38 17.34 19.65
N ASP A 81 17.86 18.24 20.47
CA ASP A 81 16.67 17.97 21.28
C ASP A 81 15.45 17.70 20.41
N ALA A 82 15.22 18.48 19.35
CA ALA A 82 14.14 18.24 18.39
C ALA A 82 14.29 16.89 17.66
N VAL A 83 15.51 16.50 17.28
CA VAL A 83 15.75 15.19 16.66
C VAL A 83 15.49 14.05 17.66
N ARG A 84 15.93 14.19 18.91
CA ARG A 84 15.66 13.20 19.97
C ARG A 84 14.16 13.05 20.20
N THR A 85 13.45 14.15 20.42
CA THR A 85 11.98 14.14 20.59
C THR A 85 11.29 13.40 19.44
N ARG A 86 11.67 13.71 18.18
CA ARG A 86 11.11 13.05 17.02
C ARG A 86 11.46 11.56 16.89
N LEU A 87 12.62 11.14 17.39
CA LEU A 87 13.00 9.73 17.43
C LEU A 87 12.29 8.96 18.55
N ASP A 88 11.89 9.65 19.61
CA ASP A 88 11.16 9.08 20.74
C ASP A 88 9.62 9.11 20.53
N GLU A 89 9.15 9.72 19.42
CA GLU A 89 7.74 9.69 19.02
C GLU A 89 7.29 8.26 18.68
N GLU A 90 6.02 7.97 19.01
CA GLU A 90 5.33 6.76 18.60
C GLU A 90 4.48 7.05 17.35
N MET A 91 4.58 6.21 16.35
CA MET A 91 3.86 6.35 15.08
C MET A 91 2.71 5.33 15.03
N PRO A 92 1.46 5.76 14.77
CA PRO A 92 0.38 4.84 14.45
C PRO A 92 0.72 3.98 13.23
N LEU A 93 0.32 2.71 13.26
CA LEU A 93 0.40 1.81 12.12
C LEU A 93 -0.97 1.60 11.51
N GLY A 94 -0.97 1.20 10.22
CA GLY A 94 -2.18 0.99 9.46
C GLY A 94 -2.59 2.22 8.64
N TYR A 95 -3.41 1.99 7.61
CA TYR A 95 -3.92 3.06 6.75
C TYR A 95 -5.20 2.66 5.99
N SER A 96 -5.74 1.46 6.24
CA SER A 96 -6.94 0.95 5.58
C SER A 96 -7.81 0.20 6.58
N ALA A 97 -9.06 0.61 6.71
CA ALA A 97 -9.98 0.02 7.68
C ALA A 97 -11.43 0.16 7.23
N ALA A 98 -12.34 -0.47 7.97
CA ALA A 98 -13.78 -0.27 7.89
C ALA A 98 -14.38 -0.19 9.30
N GLY A 99 -15.49 0.51 9.41
CA GLY A 99 -16.17 0.66 10.69
C GLY A 99 -17.45 1.47 10.58
N THR A 100 -17.97 1.87 11.74
CA THR A 100 -19.23 2.63 11.87
C THR A 100 -18.93 4.06 12.29
N VAL A 101 -19.53 5.01 11.60
CA VAL A 101 -19.43 6.45 11.90
C VAL A 101 -20.06 6.73 13.25
N LEU A 102 -19.31 7.38 14.14
CA LEU A 102 -19.77 7.85 15.45
C LEU A 102 -20.16 9.34 15.40
N GLU A 103 -19.34 10.17 14.74
CA GLU A 103 -19.50 11.62 14.67
C GLU A 103 -19.00 12.13 13.33
N VAL A 104 -19.59 13.23 12.85
CA VAL A 104 -19.30 13.84 11.55
C VAL A 104 -19.07 15.33 11.73
N GLY A 105 -17.97 15.84 11.18
CA GLY A 105 -17.66 17.28 11.17
C GLY A 105 -18.64 18.06 10.30
N GLU A 106 -18.89 19.32 10.66
CA GLU A 106 -19.92 20.16 10.05
C GLU A 106 -19.78 20.42 8.54
N ALA A 107 -18.55 20.31 8.01
CA ALA A 107 -18.24 20.48 6.58
C ALA A 107 -18.23 19.16 5.79
N VAL A 108 -18.49 18.02 6.43
CA VAL A 108 -18.55 16.72 5.76
C VAL A 108 -19.96 16.44 5.27
N SER A 109 -20.08 15.92 4.07
CA SER A 109 -21.33 15.49 3.47
C SER A 109 -21.23 14.05 2.96
N GLY A 110 -22.39 13.40 2.76
CA GLY A 110 -22.46 12.06 2.17
C GLY A 110 -22.34 10.89 3.15
N VAL A 111 -22.04 11.14 4.43
CA VAL A 111 -22.06 10.15 5.52
C VAL A 111 -22.70 10.72 6.77
N ARG A 112 -23.27 9.88 7.64
CA ARG A 112 -23.96 10.23 8.89
C ARG A 112 -23.55 9.28 10.02
N PRO A 113 -23.72 9.69 11.29
CA PRO A 113 -23.59 8.75 12.41
C PRO A 113 -24.47 7.51 12.20
N GLY A 114 -23.87 6.33 12.44
CA GLY A 114 -24.47 5.03 12.20
C GLY A 114 -24.19 4.41 10.82
N ASP A 115 -23.71 5.17 9.84
CA ASP A 115 -23.35 4.63 8.53
C ASP A 115 -22.08 3.76 8.63
N ARG A 116 -22.05 2.68 7.87
CA ARG A 116 -20.84 1.85 7.69
C ARG A 116 -19.96 2.47 6.61
N VAL A 117 -18.66 2.62 6.90
CA VAL A 117 -17.70 3.24 6.00
C VAL A 117 -16.42 2.43 5.87
N ALA A 118 -15.85 2.41 4.66
CA ALA A 118 -14.45 2.08 4.43
C ALA A 118 -13.62 3.35 4.54
N THR A 119 -12.45 3.26 5.18
CA THR A 119 -11.63 4.42 5.51
C THR A 119 -10.20 4.30 5.02
N GLY A 120 -9.67 5.42 4.51
CA GLY A 120 -8.27 5.60 4.17
C GLY A 120 -7.53 6.47 5.20
N GLY A 121 -6.24 6.18 5.42
CA GLY A 121 -5.42 6.93 6.39
C GLY A 121 -5.66 6.55 7.85
N ALA A 122 -6.47 5.53 8.09
CA ALA A 122 -6.87 5.07 9.41
C ALA A 122 -5.85 4.09 10.01
N GLY A 123 -5.41 4.35 11.24
CA GLY A 123 -4.52 3.44 11.97
C GLY A 123 -5.22 2.21 12.54
N HIS A 124 -4.44 1.26 13.07
CA HIS A 124 -4.96 0.13 13.85
C HIS A 124 -5.35 0.62 15.25
N ALA A 125 -6.57 1.10 15.39
CA ALA A 125 -7.11 1.65 16.63
C ALA A 125 -8.59 1.30 16.78
N GLU A 126 -9.10 1.26 18.02
CA GLU A 126 -10.52 1.00 18.29
C GLU A 126 -11.43 2.12 17.73
N VAL A 127 -10.93 3.35 17.77
CA VAL A 127 -11.60 4.53 17.19
C VAL A 127 -10.59 5.34 16.42
N GLN A 128 -10.99 5.91 15.30
CA GLN A 128 -10.09 6.66 14.42
C GLN A 128 -10.76 7.92 13.89
N VAL A 129 -9.94 8.93 13.64
CA VAL A 129 -10.33 10.14 12.90
C VAL A 129 -9.77 10.03 11.50
N VAL A 130 -10.62 10.25 10.51
CA VAL A 130 -10.24 10.26 9.10
C VAL A 130 -10.83 11.51 8.42
N ALA A 131 -10.14 11.98 7.39
CA ALA A 131 -10.73 13.04 6.57
C ALA A 131 -12.02 12.53 5.90
N GLY A 132 -13.06 13.35 5.85
CA GLY A 132 -14.35 12.99 5.28
C GLY A 132 -14.25 12.47 3.83
N LEU A 133 -13.30 13.02 3.04
CA LEU A 133 -13.00 12.56 1.67
C LEU A 133 -12.40 11.14 1.60
N LEU A 134 -11.93 10.60 2.72
CA LEU A 134 -11.36 9.25 2.82
C LEU A 134 -12.30 8.28 3.55
N ALA A 135 -13.56 8.66 3.75
CA ALA A 135 -14.62 7.82 4.28
C ALA A 135 -15.65 7.54 3.19
N ALA A 136 -15.70 6.30 2.70
CA ALA A 136 -16.63 5.89 1.65
C ALA A 136 -17.72 4.97 2.21
N PRO A 137 -19.02 5.20 1.93
CA PRO A 137 -20.10 4.34 2.38
C PRO A 137 -19.92 2.89 1.89
N VAL A 138 -20.17 1.92 2.77
CA VAL A 138 -20.09 0.49 2.47
C VAL A 138 -21.49 -0.03 2.14
N PRO A 139 -21.69 -0.67 0.97
CA PRO A 139 -22.97 -1.31 0.64
C PRO A 139 -23.35 -2.40 1.66
N GLU A 140 -24.65 -2.62 1.88
CA GLU A 140 -25.15 -3.61 2.85
C GLU A 140 -24.65 -5.03 2.57
N THR A 141 -24.46 -5.36 1.29
CA THR A 141 -24.00 -6.69 0.84
C THR A 141 -22.51 -6.93 1.04
N VAL A 142 -21.73 -5.89 1.39
CA VAL A 142 -20.26 -5.98 1.60
C VAL A 142 -19.97 -6.07 3.09
N SER A 143 -19.17 -7.04 3.50
CA SER A 143 -18.72 -7.17 4.88
C SER A 143 -17.70 -6.07 5.27
N ASP A 144 -17.57 -5.76 6.55
CA ASP A 144 -16.54 -4.84 7.03
C ASP A 144 -15.13 -5.38 6.77
N ALA A 145 -14.95 -6.70 6.82
CA ALA A 145 -13.70 -7.35 6.50
C ALA A 145 -13.29 -7.11 5.03
N ASP A 146 -14.24 -7.23 4.10
CA ASP A 146 -13.99 -6.94 2.68
C ASP A 146 -13.81 -5.44 2.44
N ALA A 147 -14.63 -4.61 3.09
CA ALA A 147 -14.55 -3.15 2.99
C ALA A 147 -13.19 -2.59 3.49
N ALA A 148 -12.56 -3.24 4.46
CA ALA A 148 -11.24 -2.85 4.96
C ALA A 148 -10.13 -2.91 3.87
N PHE A 149 -10.35 -3.63 2.76
CA PHE A 149 -9.44 -3.66 1.61
C PHE A 149 -9.59 -2.45 0.67
N ALA A 150 -10.60 -1.60 0.84
CA ALA A 150 -10.95 -0.56 -0.12
C ALA A 150 -9.78 0.39 -0.44
N THR A 151 -9.00 0.83 0.55
CA THR A 151 -7.86 1.72 0.32
C THR A 151 -6.76 1.04 -0.51
N VAL A 152 -6.39 -0.19 -0.17
CA VAL A 152 -5.38 -0.94 -0.94
C VAL A 152 -5.92 -1.33 -2.31
N GLY A 153 -7.20 -1.67 -2.39
CA GLY A 153 -7.91 -1.91 -3.65
C GLY A 153 -7.92 -0.68 -4.57
N SER A 154 -8.07 0.52 -4.01
CA SER A 154 -8.01 1.75 -4.79
C SER A 154 -6.62 2.01 -5.38
N ILE A 155 -5.55 1.64 -4.66
CA ILE A 155 -4.17 1.70 -5.17
C ILE A 155 -3.99 0.73 -6.36
N ALA A 156 -4.45 -0.51 -6.21
CA ALA A 156 -4.40 -1.51 -7.28
C ALA A 156 -5.21 -1.06 -8.52
N LEU A 157 -6.43 -0.55 -8.31
CA LEU A 157 -7.29 -0.02 -9.36
C LEU A 157 -6.67 1.20 -10.06
N HIS A 158 -5.99 2.07 -9.31
CA HIS A 158 -5.29 3.21 -9.90
C HIS A 158 -4.18 2.75 -10.84
N GLY A 159 -3.39 1.75 -10.44
CA GLY A 159 -2.38 1.13 -11.30
C GLY A 159 -2.98 0.60 -12.61
N LEU A 160 -4.11 -0.10 -12.55
CA LEU A 160 -4.80 -0.59 -13.75
C LEU A 160 -5.35 0.54 -14.63
N ARG A 161 -5.85 1.62 -14.06
CA ARG A 161 -6.29 2.80 -14.82
C ARG A 161 -5.14 3.49 -15.55
N LEU A 162 -3.95 3.55 -14.93
CA LEU A 162 -2.75 4.08 -15.59
C LEU A 162 -2.25 3.15 -16.70
N ALA A 163 -2.52 1.86 -16.60
CA ALA A 163 -2.18 0.89 -17.64
C ALA A 163 -3.04 1.03 -18.91
N ASP A 164 -4.16 1.76 -18.83
CA ASP A 164 -5.09 2.05 -19.94
C ASP A 164 -5.55 0.78 -20.68
N ILE A 165 -5.94 -0.24 -19.92
CA ILE A 165 -6.35 -1.55 -20.42
C ILE A 165 -7.87 -1.67 -20.51
N GLY A 166 -8.34 -2.49 -21.45
CA GLY A 166 -9.73 -2.84 -21.62
C GLY A 166 -10.00 -4.35 -21.64
N PRO A 167 -11.25 -4.77 -21.80
CA PRO A 167 -11.62 -6.19 -21.89
C PRO A 167 -10.83 -6.92 -22.97
N GLY A 168 -10.33 -8.14 -22.64
CA GLY A 168 -9.50 -8.95 -23.52
C GLY A 168 -8.02 -8.60 -23.52
N ALA A 169 -7.60 -7.52 -22.89
CA ALA A 169 -6.19 -7.17 -22.74
C ALA A 169 -5.44 -8.24 -21.90
N ARG A 170 -4.17 -8.48 -22.26
CA ARG A 170 -3.26 -9.34 -21.52
C ARG A 170 -2.45 -8.51 -20.56
N VAL A 171 -2.57 -8.82 -19.27
CA VAL A 171 -1.88 -8.11 -18.19
C VAL A 171 -0.94 -9.04 -17.47
N VAL A 172 0.32 -8.64 -17.35
CA VAL A 172 1.29 -9.31 -16.48
C VAL A 172 1.42 -8.52 -15.18
N VAL A 173 1.28 -9.21 -14.04
CA VAL A 173 1.49 -8.63 -12.71
C VAL A 173 2.77 -9.20 -12.12
N ILE A 174 3.77 -8.34 -11.87
CA ILE A 174 5.03 -8.72 -11.22
C ILE A 174 4.97 -8.37 -9.73
N GLY A 175 5.02 -9.41 -8.89
CA GLY A 175 4.80 -9.32 -7.46
C GLY A 175 3.34 -9.66 -7.09
N LEU A 176 3.14 -10.83 -6.47
CA LEU A 176 1.82 -11.35 -6.10
C LEU A 176 1.56 -11.25 -4.59
N GLY A 177 2.10 -10.19 -3.97
CA GLY A 177 1.74 -9.78 -2.63
C GLY A 177 0.32 -9.20 -2.57
N LEU A 178 -0.03 -8.52 -1.47
CA LEU A 178 -1.39 -7.99 -1.25
C LEU A 178 -1.88 -7.11 -2.41
N VAL A 179 -1.09 -6.12 -2.84
CA VAL A 179 -1.45 -5.23 -3.96
C VAL A 179 -1.53 -6.01 -5.27
N GLY A 180 -0.59 -6.93 -5.53
CA GLY A 180 -0.57 -7.73 -6.75
C GLY A 180 -1.77 -8.66 -6.87
N GLN A 181 -2.17 -9.33 -5.78
CA GLN A 181 -3.38 -10.16 -5.73
C GLN A 181 -4.64 -9.33 -6.04
N LEU A 182 -4.76 -8.13 -5.47
CA LEU A 182 -5.87 -7.23 -5.76
C LEU A 182 -5.83 -6.73 -7.21
N THR A 183 -4.65 -6.38 -7.72
CA THR A 183 -4.46 -5.97 -9.12
C THR A 183 -4.90 -7.07 -10.08
N ALA A 184 -4.46 -8.32 -9.85
CA ALA A 184 -4.83 -9.46 -10.67
C ALA A 184 -6.34 -9.73 -10.65
N ARG A 185 -6.98 -9.69 -9.46
CA ARG A 185 -8.44 -9.86 -9.32
C ARG A 185 -9.22 -8.78 -10.01
N LEU A 186 -8.82 -7.52 -9.88
CA LEU A 186 -9.48 -6.39 -10.52
C LEU A 186 -9.30 -6.43 -12.04
N ALA A 187 -8.12 -6.76 -12.55
CA ALA A 187 -7.88 -6.94 -13.98
C ALA A 187 -8.77 -8.05 -14.56
N ARG A 188 -8.84 -9.20 -13.89
CA ARG A 188 -9.70 -10.31 -14.30
C ARG A 188 -11.18 -9.93 -14.26
N ALA A 189 -11.65 -9.25 -13.21
CA ALA A 189 -13.02 -8.75 -13.10
C ALA A 189 -13.35 -7.71 -14.20
N SER A 190 -12.34 -7.03 -14.74
CA SER A 190 -12.46 -6.10 -15.88
C SER A 190 -12.42 -6.81 -17.24
N GLY A 191 -12.37 -8.15 -17.26
CA GLY A 191 -12.38 -8.94 -18.50
C GLY A 191 -11.00 -9.12 -19.14
N CYS A 192 -9.91 -8.84 -18.43
CA CYS A 192 -8.55 -9.08 -18.91
C CYS A 192 -8.12 -10.54 -18.73
N GLN A 193 -7.17 -10.98 -19.53
CA GLN A 193 -6.37 -12.17 -19.31
C GLN A 193 -5.20 -11.79 -18.40
N VAL A 194 -4.91 -12.58 -17.36
CA VAL A 194 -3.94 -12.19 -16.34
C VAL A 194 -2.88 -13.26 -16.16
N ALA A 195 -1.61 -12.88 -16.29
CA ALA A 195 -0.48 -13.68 -15.86
C ALA A 195 0.18 -13.03 -14.64
N GLY A 196 0.54 -13.83 -13.65
CA GLY A 196 1.18 -13.36 -12.41
C GLY A 196 2.55 -13.99 -12.20
N ILE A 197 3.50 -13.22 -11.71
CA ILE A 197 4.89 -13.66 -11.46
C ILE A 197 5.29 -13.23 -10.04
N ASP A 198 5.84 -14.15 -9.27
CA ASP A 198 6.45 -13.85 -7.97
C ASP A 198 7.63 -14.78 -7.68
N VAL A 199 8.53 -14.36 -6.83
CA VAL A 199 9.64 -15.19 -6.32
C VAL A 199 9.18 -16.15 -5.22
N ASP A 200 8.04 -15.85 -4.55
CA ASP A 200 7.47 -16.67 -3.50
C ASP A 200 6.46 -17.70 -4.06
N PRO A 201 6.78 -19.00 -4.02
CA PRO A 201 5.86 -20.04 -4.50
C PRO A 201 4.52 -20.06 -3.77
N TRP A 202 4.44 -19.55 -2.52
CA TRP A 202 3.18 -19.46 -1.81
C TRP A 202 2.27 -18.39 -2.42
N ALA A 203 2.81 -17.19 -2.71
CA ALA A 203 2.08 -16.11 -3.35
C ALA A 203 1.57 -16.52 -4.75
N VAL A 204 2.41 -17.24 -5.51
CA VAL A 204 2.04 -17.80 -6.82
C VAL A 204 0.86 -18.77 -6.72
N ARG A 205 0.88 -19.71 -5.77
CA ARG A 205 -0.26 -20.64 -5.55
C ARG A 205 -1.55 -19.90 -5.23
N GLN A 206 -1.51 -18.88 -4.35
CA GLN A 206 -2.68 -18.10 -4.02
C GLN A 206 -3.26 -17.35 -5.23
N ALA A 207 -2.42 -16.88 -6.14
CA ALA A 207 -2.84 -16.22 -7.37
C ALA A 207 -3.44 -17.21 -8.39
N ALA A 208 -2.82 -18.39 -8.55
CA ALA A 208 -3.27 -19.43 -9.46
C ALA A 208 -4.72 -19.87 -9.18
N ASP A 209 -5.06 -20.01 -7.90
CA ASP A 209 -6.38 -20.49 -7.48
C ASP A 209 -7.49 -19.43 -7.64
N ALA A 210 -7.15 -18.15 -7.67
CA ALA A 210 -8.14 -17.10 -7.47
C ALA A 210 -8.17 -15.99 -8.51
N SER A 211 -7.07 -15.71 -9.22
CA SER A 211 -6.94 -14.42 -9.91
C SER A 211 -6.12 -14.40 -11.19
N THR A 212 -5.49 -15.49 -11.60
CA THR A 212 -4.65 -15.52 -12.79
C THR A 212 -5.01 -16.67 -13.73
N ASP A 213 -4.78 -16.49 -15.04
CA ASP A 213 -4.87 -17.54 -16.05
C ASP A 213 -3.54 -18.32 -16.15
N LEU A 214 -2.44 -17.66 -15.75
CA LEU A 214 -1.10 -18.22 -15.65
C LEU A 214 -0.41 -17.65 -14.40
N ALA A 215 0.14 -18.50 -13.56
CA ALA A 215 0.90 -18.08 -12.38
C ALA A 215 2.28 -18.77 -12.38
N LEU A 216 3.34 -17.99 -12.29
CA LEU A 216 4.71 -18.45 -12.46
C LEU A 216 5.56 -18.05 -11.26
N VAL A 217 6.36 -19.00 -10.79
CA VAL A 217 7.50 -18.69 -9.93
C VAL A 217 8.61 -18.15 -10.83
N GLU A 218 9.17 -17.00 -10.43
CA GLU A 218 10.23 -16.33 -11.17
C GLU A 218 11.45 -17.26 -11.37
N ALA A 219 11.80 -17.54 -12.62
CA ALA A 219 12.86 -18.48 -13.00
C ALA A 219 13.73 -17.95 -14.17
N GLY A 220 13.81 -16.64 -14.34
CA GLY A 220 14.64 -16.03 -15.39
C GLY A 220 14.07 -16.23 -16.80
N PRO A 221 14.88 -16.67 -17.78
CA PRO A 221 14.46 -16.79 -19.18
C PRO A 221 13.24 -17.70 -19.38
N ASP A 222 13.09 -18.75 -18.57
CA ASP A 222 11.94 -19.68 -18.64
C ASP A 222 10.62 -18.96 -18.36
N THR A 223 10.62 -17.97 -17.45
CA THR A 223 9.44 -17.13 -17.17
C THR A 223 9.08 -16.30 -18.38
N THR A 224 10.05 -15.69 -19.05
CA THR A 224 9.83 -14.91 -20.27
C THR A 224 9.27 -15.79 -21.38
N GLN A 225 9.82 -16.96 -21.58
CA GLN A 225 9.32 -17.91 -22.57
C GLN A 225 7.87 -18.33 -22.28
N ALA A 226 7.52 -18.65 -21.04
CA ALA A 226 6.16 -19.02 -20.65
C ALA A 226 5.14 -17.86 -20.90
N ILE A 227 5.53 -16.60 -20.66
CA ILE A 227 4.70 -15.43 -21.00
C ILE A 227 4.55 -15.28 -22.52
N GLN A 228 5.60 -15.50 -23.30
CA GLN A 228 5.52 -15.47 -24.76
C GLN A 228 4.57 -16.56 -25.29
N GLU A 229 4.66 -17.78 -24.78
CA GLU A 229 3.75 -18.87 -25.15
C GLU A 229 2.29 -18.54 -24.78
N TRP A 230 2.03 -18.08 -23.54
CA TRP A 230 0.71 -17.66 -23.08
C TRP A 230 0.12 -16.53 -23.92
N SER A 231 0.95 -15.57 -24.31
CA SER A 231 0.54 -14.45 -25.15
C SER A 231 0.52 -14.76 -26.65
N ARG A 232 0.84 -15.99 -27.06
CA ARG A 232 0.97 -16.43 -28.46
C ARG A 232 2.03 -15.64 -29.24
N GLY A 233 3.13 -15.33 -28.58
CA GLY A 233 4.26 -14.59 -29.16
C GLY A 233 4.06 -13.08 -29.26
N MET A 234 2.91 -12.55 -28.76
CA MET A 234 2.62 -11.11 -28.87
C MET A 234 3.16 -10.29 -27.69
N GLY A 235 3.36 -10.89 -26.53
CA GLY A 235 3.65 -10.20 -25.27
C GLY A 235 2.38 -9.62 -24.61
N ALA A 236 2.56 -9.02 -23.44
CA ALA A 236 1.49 -8.42 -22.66
C ALA A 236 1.12 -7.00 -23.15
N ASP A 237 -0.15 -6.64 -23.09
CA ASP A 237 -0.63 -5.28 -23.37
C ASP A 237 -0.23 -4.31 -22.26
N ALA A 238 -0.13 -4.80 -21.02
CA ALA A 238 0.40 -4.04 -19.90
C ALA A 238 1.18 -4.93 -18.91
N VAL A 239 2.20 -4.35 -18.28
CA VAL A 239 2.93 -4.95 -17.16
C VAL A 239 2.75 -4.06 -15.94
N VAL A 240 2.19 -4.60 -14.86
CA VAL A 240 1.98 -3.87 -13.59
C VAL A 240 2.92 -4.42 -12.54
N ILE A 241 3.88 -3.62 -12.10
CA ILE A 241 4.88 -4.00 -11.11
C ILE A 241 4.38 -3.59 -9.73
N THR A 242 4.05 -4.59 -8.91
CA THR A 242 3.56 -4.43 -7.53
C THR A 242 4.54 -5.01 -6.49
N ALA A 243 5.70 -5.44 -6.95
CA ALA A 243 6.76 -5.96 -6.09
C ALA A 243 7.34 -4.88 -5.15
N ALA A 244 7.81 -5.30 -3.98
CA ALA A 244 8.56 -4.47 -3.03
C ALA A 244 9.97 -5.08 -2.86
N THR A 245 10.95 -4.48 -3.51
CA THR A 245 12.35 -4.96 -3.52
C THR A 245 13.32 -3.80 -3.75
N ALA A 246 14.53 -3.91 -3.21
CA ALA A 246 15.61 -2.98 -3.52
C ALA A 246 16.24 -3.21 -4.90
N SER A 247 15.96 -4.36 -5.55
CA SER A 247 16.46 -4.67 -6.89
C SER A 247 15.67 -3.92 -7.97
N SER A 248 16.35 -3.54 -9.05
CA SER A 248 15.74 -3.03 -10.29
C SER A 248 15.26 -4.13 -11.25
N ASP A 249 15.51 -5.41 -10.94
CA ASP A 249 15.16 -6.54 -11.81
C ASP A 249 13.72 -6.50 -12.33
N PRO A 250 12.68 -6.22 -11.51
CA PRO A 250 11.30 -6.16 -12.02
C PRO A 250 11.11 -5.14 -13.15
N ILE A 251 11.81 -4.00 -13.06
CA ILE A 251 11.74 -2.94 -14.09
C ILE A 251 12.52 -3.36 -15.33
N GLN A 252 13.73 -3.90 -15.14
CA GLN A 252 14.59 -4.31 -16.26
C GLN A 252 13.97 -5.45 -17.08
N ARG A 253 13.19 -6.32 -16.46
CA ARG A 253 12.53 -7.46 -17.09
C ARG A 253 11.17 -7.13 -17.72
N ALA A 254 10.49 -6.11 -17.23
CA ALA A 254 9.15 -5.77 -17.72
C ALA A 254 9.09 -5.57 -19.25
N PRO A 255 10.08 -4.96 -19.94
CA PRO A 255 10.09 -4.85 -21.39
C PRO A 255 10.08 -6.20 -22.13
N ASP A 256 10.77 -7.25 -21.59
CA ASP A 256 10.85 -8.57 -22.23
C ASP A 256 9.52 -9.34 -22.18
N LEU A 257 8.61 -8.93 -21.28
CA LEU A 257 7.28 -9.51 -21.09
C LEU A 257 6.21 -8.75 -21.88
N ALA A 258 6.51 -7.53 -22.28
CA ALA A 258 5.60 -6.58 -22.91
C ALA A 258 5.63 -6.68 -24.43
N ARG A 259 4.51 -6.39 -25.09
CA ARG A 259 4.51 -6.15 -26.54
C ARG A 259 5.00 -4.75 -26.88
N ASP A 260 5.22 -4.51 -28.16
CA ASP A 260 5.45 -3.14 -28.63
C ASP A 260 4.30 -2.22 -28.24
N ARG A 261 4.63 -1.03 -27.74
CA ARG A 261 3.68 0.00 -27.26
C ARG A 261 2.84 -0.43 -26.04
N ALA A 262 3.24 -1.45 -25.31
CA ALA A 262 2.63 -1.79 -24.04
C ALA A 262 2.90 -0.71 -22.98
N THR A 263 2.03 -0.64 -21.98
CA THR A 263 2.23 0.25 -20.83
C THR A 263 2.86 -0.53 -19.67
N ILE A 264 3.94 0.02 -19.10
CA ILE A 264 4.54 -0.52 -17.87
C ILE A 264 4.22 0.45 -16.73
N VAL A 265 3.54 -0.04 -15.69
CA VAL A 265 3.13 0.75 -14.54
C VAL A 265 3.84 0.23 -13.29
N VAL A 266 4.51 1.12 -12.57
CA VAL A 266 5.15 0.81 -11.28
C VAL A 266 4.24 1.29 -10.16
N VAL A 267 3.67 0.35 -9.41
CA VAL A 267 2.82 0.60 -8.23
C VAL A 267 3.57 0.26 -6.95
N GLY A 268 4.47 -0.72 -7.02
CA GLY A 268 5.29 -1.18 -5.91
C GLY A 268 6.47 -0.26 -5.61
N ASP A 269 7.27 -0.68 -4.63
CA ASP A 269 8.50 0.00 -4.22
C ASP A 269 9.71 -0.83 -4.72
N VAL A 270 10.29 -0.43 -5.84
CA VAL A 270 11.38 -1.14 -6.51
C VAL A 270 12.59 -0.23 -6.73
N GLY A 271 13.78 -0.81 -6.75
CA GLY A 271 15.01 -0.09 -7.07
C GLY A 271 14.96 0.50 -8.49
N LEU A 272 15.57 1.68 -8.66
CA LEU A 272 15.64 2.40 -9.93
C LEU A 272 17.07 2.48 -10.49
N GLU A 273 18.01 1.67 -9.95
CA GLU A 273 19.41 1.67 -10.37
C GLU A 273 19.67 0.77 -11.59
#